data_debcce99233a3b73afd0b66050d51418
#
_entry.id   debcce99233a3b73afd0b66050d51418
#
_cell.length_a   1.000
_cell.length_b   1.000
_cell.length_c   1.000
_cell.angle_alpha   90.00
_cell.angle_beta   90.00
_cell.angle_gamma   90.00
#
_symmetry.space_group_name_H-M   'P 1'
#
loop_
_entity.id
_entity.type
_entity.pdbx_description
1 polymer ?
#
loop_
_entity_poly.entity_id
_entity_poly.type
_entity_poly.pdbx_seq_one_letter_code
_entity_poly.pdbx_strand_id
1 'polypeptide(L)'
;GPYDFALIAYPTILEMIMDLSRFPYLQGNYAPIDEERDFDVPDLHIEGNIPANLVGAFMRNGANTAYEPIHYVYPLDGDGMIHALYFDQGKVHYRNRWVQTSHLKTERKFNRTIYGSPGKLVPVPQEVLDAGGEPNPLKNTSNTSVLQHGGKLYSLWEGGFPHLMTSGLDTVGLYNYDGYLKPGDALTAHPKVCPDTGALITCTQRWDQPYFTLQIIDKNGKPERAIEVPMPRKAIIHDLQLCGNYVVIFYPPAYHDINKAMKGEDPFLWEPQTPAKIIAIPRNGGDILWFETPAFFSWHFCNGFERDGKLIIDYVWMEKIPFAKNMNSGLEKQTRNMHRMALDLKTKAVTDHKVGDIYCEFSRSDERLCGKPYQYGFATASNRQWADAHGYNCTLRYTMETGEHQLWEYGKDANAGEPVYVPNPDSE
;
A
#
# COMPACT_ATOMS: atom_id res chain seq x y z
N GLY A 1 11.96 -49.71 46.72
CA GLY A 1 11.26 -49.70 45.46
C GLY A 1 11.69 -48.50 44.61
N PRO A 2 12.05 -48.66 43.33
CA PRO A 2 12.53 -47.59 42.52
C PRO A 2 11.32 -46.76 41.96
N TYR A 3 11.47 -45.46 41.95
CA TYR A 3 10.52 -44.53 41.36
C TYR A 3 10.68 -44.57 39.82
N ASP A 4 9.68 -45.10 39.13
CA ASP A 4 9.53 -44.99 37.69
C ASP A 4 9.12 -43.55 37.35
N PHE A 5 10.05 -42.78 36.81
CA PHE A 5 9.73 -41.52 36.11
C PHE A 5 9.27 -41.87 34.69
N ALA A 6 7.98 -41.86 34.46
CA ALA A 6 7.42 -41.86 33.14
C ALA A 6 7.82 -40.53 32.45
N LEU A 7 8.75 -40.59 31.50
CA LEU A 7 9.01 -39.53 30.55
C LEU A 7 7.75 -39.34 29.71
N ILE A 8 6.97 -38.31 30.02
CA ILE A 8 5.94 -37.80 29.10
C ILE A 8 6.72 -37.18 27.96
N ALA A 9 6.85 -37.92 26.86
CA ALA A 9 7.31 -37.37 25.61
C ALA A 9 6.25 -36.37 25.14
N TYR A 10 6.53 -35.07 25.28
CA TYR A 10 5.80 -34.06 24.55
C TYR A 10 6.03 -34.34 23.05
N PRO A 11 4.96 -34.36 22.23
CA PRO A 11 5.16 -34.46 20.79
C PRO A 11 6.03 -33.30 20.37
N THR A 12 7.18 -33.58 19.81
CA THR A 12 8.00 -32.63 19.06
C THR A 12 7.07 -32.02 18.03
N ILE A 13 6.77 -30.72 18.17
CA ILE A 13 6.17 -29.93 17.13
C ILE A 13 7.18 -30.00 16.00
N LEU A 14 6.90 -30.83 14.99
CA LEU A 14 7.58 -30.76 13.72
C LEU A 14 7.19 -29.36 13.20
N GLU A 15 8.09 -28.40 13.32
CA GLU A 15 7.98 -27.15 12.61
C GLU A 15 7.80 -27.52 11.13
N MET A 16 6.60 -27.33 10.61
CA MET A 16 6.35 -27.52 9.19
C MET A 16 7.11 -26.40 8.49
N ILE A 17 8.32 -26.73 8.00
CA ILE A 17 9.09 -25.80 7.17
C ILE A 17 8.29 -25.57 5.90
N MET A 18 7.88 -24.31 5.68
CA MET A 18 7.22 -23.90 4.45
C MET A 18 8.15 -24.14 3.27
N ASP A 19 7.68 -24.81 2.22
CA ASP A 19 8.39 -24.88 0.94
C ASP A 19 8.05 -23.66 0.09
N LEU A 20 8.87 -22.63 0.20
CA LEU A 20 8.74 -21.39 -0.55
C LEU A 20 9.59 -21.34 -1.83
N SER A 21 10.26 -22.44 -2.18
CA SER A 21 11.21 -22.49 -3.33
C SER A 21 10.58 -22.14 -4.67
N ARG A 22 9.27 -22.38 -4.81
CA ARG A 22 8.49 -22.04 -6.01
C ARG A 22 8.08 -20.57 -6.10
N PHE A 23 8.34 -19.76 -5.07
CA PHE A 23 7.96 -18.35 -5.01
C PHE A 23 9.20 -17.46 -4.92
N PRO A 24 9.68 -16.87 -6.02
CA PRO A 24 10.90 -16.03 -6.03
C PRO A 24 10.82 -14.85 -5.07
N TYR A 25 9.64 -14.26 -4.91
CA TYR A 25 9.39 -13.13 -4.01
C TYR A 25 9.00 -13.53 -2.58
N LEU A 26 9.36 -14.72 -2.15
CA LEU A 26 9.31 -15.18 -0.77
C LEU A 26 10.66 -15.74 -0.31
N GLN A 27 11.75 -15.35 -1.00
CA GLN A 27 13.12 -15.81 -0.70
C GLN A 27 14.06 -14.61 -0.50
N GLY A 28 15.19 -14.85 0.16
CA GLY A 28 16.17 -13.80 0.43
C GLY A 28 15.58 -12.67 1.27
N ASN A 29 15.72 -11.43 0.82
CA ASN A 29 15.16 -10.25 1.51
C ASN A 29 13.62 -10.23 1.54
N TYR A 30 12.96 -11.06 0.75
CA TYR A 30 11.50 -11.20 0.73
C TYR A 30 10.99 -12.40 1.53
N ALA A 31 11.90 -13.15 2.17
CA ALA A 31 11.50 -14.28 3.00
C ALA A 31 10.63 -13.79 4.17
N PRO A 32 9.54 -14.50 4.49
CA PRO A 32 8.69 -14.12 5.61
C PRO A 32 9.44 -14.22 6.94
N ILE A 33 9.05 -13.35 7.86
CA ILE A 33 9.49 -13.38 9.26
C ILE A 33 8.50 -14.28 10.00
N ASP A 34 9.01 -15.23 10.79
CA ASP A 34 8.22 -16.23 11.52
C ASP A 34 7.93 -15.84 12.97
N GLU A 35 8.57 -14.78 13.47
CA GLU A 35 8.48 -14.36 14.86
C GLU A 35 7.91 -12.93 15.03
N GLU A 36 7.08 -12.78 16.03
CA GLU A 36 6.75 -11.48 16.61
C GLU A 36 7.77 -11.12 17.68
N ARG A 37 8.34 -9.92 17.60
CA ARG A 37 9.40 -9.43 18.48
C ARG A 37 8.97 -8.15 19.19
N ASP A 38 9.60 -7.91 20.35
CA ASP A 38 9.33 -6.77 21.21
C ASP A 38 10.56 -6.50 22.07
N PHE A 39 11.37 -5.49 21.73
CA PHE A 39 12.63 -5.24 22.43
C PHE A 39 13.12 -3.81 22.30
N ASP A 40 13.87 -3.33 23.28
CA ASP A 40 14.65 -2.10 23.18
C ASP A 40 15.85 -2.31 22.26
N VAL A 41 16.01 -1.41 21.27
CA VAL A 41 17.13 -1.49 20.33
C VAL A 41 18.43 -1.13 21.06
N PRO A 42 19.43 -2.04 21.12
CA PRO A 42 20.69 -1.74 21.77
C PRO A 42 21.47 -0.62 21.08
N ASP A 43 22.15 0.23 21.82
CA ASP A 43 22.92 1.37 21.29
C ASP A 43 23.97 0.93 20.25
N LEU A 44 24.55 -0.26 20.41
CA LEU A 44 25.53 -0.79 19.45
C LEU A 44 24.93 -1.12 18.06
N HIS A 45 23.60 -1.14 17.92
CA HIS A 45 22.89 -1.30 16.65
C HIS A 45 22.46 0.03 16.04
N ILE A 46 22.83 1.16 16.67
CA ILE A 46 22.50 2.50 16.22
C ILE A 46 23.78 3.18 15.73
N GLU A 47 23.78 3.60 14.48
CA GLU A 47 24.84 4.43 13.92
C GLU A 47 24.42 5.89 13.92
N GLY A 48 25.24 6.77 14.49
CA GLY A 48 24.94 8.18 14.66
C GLY A 48 24.12 8.48 15.91
N ASN A 49 23.41 9.62 15.91
CA ASN A 49 22.62 10.09 17.03
C ASN A 49 21.15 10.22 16.66
N ILE A 50 20.28 9.65 17.46
CA ILE A 50 18.84 9.85 17.35
C ILE A 50 18.50 11.16 18.05
N PRO A 51 17.86 12.13 17.36
CA PRO A 51 17.48 13.39 18.00
C PRO A 51 16.55 13.16 19.19
N ALA A 52 16.84 13.82 20.34
CA ALA A 52 16.03 13.67 21.54
C ALA A 52 14.60 14.21 21.36
N ASN A 53 14.40 15.15 20.43
CA ASN A 53 13.10 15.73 20.08
C ASN A 53 12.32 14.90 19.05
N LEU A 54 12.90 13.80 18.54
CA LEU A 54 12.17 12.82 17.74
C LEU A 54 11.36 11.92 18.68
N VAL A 55 10.05 12.17 18.75
CA VAL A 55 9.12 11.43 19.62
C VAL A 55 7.95 10.94 18.79
N GLY A 56 7.60 9.68 18.96
CA GLY A 56 6.50 9.04 18.25
C GLY A 56 6.87 7.67 17.70
N ALA A 57 6.14 7.21 16.70
CA ALA A 57 6.38 5.90 16.09
C ALA A 57 6.48 6.01 14.58
N PHE A 58 7.51 5.39 14.01
CA PHE A 58 7.55 5.02 12.61
C PHE A 58 6.95 3.63 12.46
N MET A 59 5.89 3.52 11.68
CA MET A 59 5.21 2.25 11.44
C MET A 59 5.17 1.94 9.97
N ARG A 60 5.46 0.69 9.62
CA ARG A 60 5.38 0.16 8.27
C ARG A 60 4.58 -1.13 8.23
N ASN A 61 3.56 -1.17 7.39
CA ASN A 61 2.82 -2.38 7.08
C ASN A 61 3.45 -3.06 5.85
N GLY A 62 3.31 -4.36 5.76
CA GLY A 62 3.78 -5.11 4.60
C GLY A 62 3.30 -6.55 4.63
N ALA A 63 3.41 -7.19 3.47
CA ALA A 63 3.09 -8.59 3.31
C ALA A 63 4.09 -9.48 4.05
N ASN A 64 3.58 -10.37 4.90
CA ASN A 64 4.38 -11.37 5.60
C ASN A 64 3.55 -12.64 5.78
N THR A 65 3.59 -13.52 4.80
CA THR A 65 2.75 -14.73 4.80
C THR A 65 3.02 -15.61 6.00
N ALA A 66 1.96 -16.00 6.71
CA ALA A 66 2.06 -16.82 7.90
C ALA A 66 2.10 -18.33 7.57
N TYR A 67 1.60 -18.72 6.39
CA TYR A 67 1.57 -20.10 5.91
C TYR A 67 2.02 -20.14 4.45
N GLU A 68 2.45 -21.30 3.96
CA GLU A 68 2.77 -21.50 2.55
C GLU A 68 1.55 -21.14 1.70
N PRO A 69 1.66 -20.13 0.79
CA PRO A 69 0.51 -19.67 0.02
C PRO A 69 0.14 -20.67 -1.08
N ILE A 70 -1.15 -20.75 -1.41
CA ILE A 70 -1.63 -21.50 -2.58
C ILE A 70 -1.13 -20.85 -3.86
N HIS A 71 -1.14 -19.52 -3.88
CA HIS A 71 -0.74 -18.67 -4.99
C HIS A 71 -0.20 -17.37 -4.42
N TYR A 72 0.84 -16.78 -5.03
CA TYR A 72 1.45 -15.55 -4.55
C TYR A 72 1.75 -14.57 -5.67
N VAL A 73 1.25 -13.37 -5.56
CA VAL A 73 1.51 -12.24 -6.46
C VAL A 73 2.20 -11.13 -5.69
N TYR A 74 3.45 -10.89 -6.02
CA TYR A 74 4.16 -9.72 -5.50
C TYR A 74 3.73 -8.45 -6.24
N PRO A 75 3.45 -7.34 -5.54
CA PRO A 75 3.52 -7.13 -4.10
C PRO A 75 2.17 -7.24 -3.37
N LEU A 76 1.17 -7.87 -3.94
CA LEU A 76 -0.23 -7.82 -3.49
C LEU A 76 -0.54 -8.74 -2.32
N ASP A 77 0.06 -9.94 -2.32
CA ASP A 77 -0.32 -11.03 -1.45
C ASP A 77 0.57 -11.13 -0.20
N GLY A 78 0.06 -11.81 0.80
CA GLY A 78 0.70 -12.07 2.09
C GLY A 78 -0.04 -11.39 3.23
N ASP A 79 -0.02 -12.02 4.41
CA ASP A 79 -0.65 -11.50 5.61
C ASP A 79 0.01 -10.20 6.06
N GLY A 80 -0.77 -9.22 6.47
CA GLY A 80 -0.26 -7.95 6.96
C GLY A 80 0.52 -8.11 8.27
N MET A 81 1.74 -7.60 8.28
CA MET A 81 2.56 -7.46 9.48
C MET A 81 3.01 -6.01 9.60
N ILE A 82 2.74 -5.41 10.75
CA ILE A 82 3.17 -4.05 11.05
C ILE A 82 4.45 -4.11 11.86
N HIS A 83 5.47 -3.36 11.39
CA HIS A 83 6.71 -3.13 12.09
C HIS A 83 6.69 -1.71 12.64
N ALA A 84 7.01 -1.52 13.91
CA ALA A 84 7.05 -0.23 14.55
C ALA A 84 8.40 0.03 15.21
N LEU A 85 8.90 1.23 15.03
CA LEU A 85 10.00 1.82 15.80
C LEU A 85 9.43 2.97 16.62
N TYR A 86 9.44 2.83 17.93
CA TYR A 86 8.98 3.84 18.87
C TYR A 86 10.18 4.65 19.36
N PHE A 87 10.13 5.97 19.16
CA PHE A 87 11.19 6.90 19.52
C PHE A 87 10.79 7.73 20.74
N ASP A 88 11.67 7.78 21.72
CA ASP A 88 11.53 8.67 22.87
C ASP A 88 12.90 8.98 23.48
N GLN A 89 13.21 10.27 23.68
CA GLN A 89 14.44 10.76 24.30
C GLN A 89 15.74 10.11 23.77
N GLY A 90 15.83 9.95 22.44
CA GLY A 90 16.98 9.36 21.79
C GLY A 90 17.08 7.83 21.87
N LYS A 91 16.05 7.17 22.42
CA LYS A 91 15.94 5.72 22.50
C LYS A 91 14.95 5.20 21.49
N VAL A 92 15.11 3.93 21.11
CA VAL A 92 14.23 3.24 20.16
C VAL A 92 13.78 1.91 20.73
N HIS A 93 12.49 1.66 20.63
CA HIS A 93 11.88 0.38 20.91
C HIS A 93 11.30 -0.20 19.63
N TYR A 94 11.56 -1.46 19.34
CA TYR A 94 11.05 -2.16 18.16
C TYR A 94 9.95 -3.16 18.53
N ARG A 95 8.90 -3.21 17.70
CA ARG A 95 7.84 -4.22 17.80
C ARG A 95 7.31 -4.56 16.41
N ASN A 96 7.02 -5.85 16.17
CA ASN A 96 6.26 -6.27 15.01
C ASN A 96 5.10 -7.18 15.42
N ARG A 97 3.98 -7.08 14.70
CA ARG A 97 2.78 -7.89 14.92
C ARG A 97 2.07 -8.16 13.62
N TRP A 98 1.59 -9.40 13.43
CA TRP A 98 0.60 -9.65 12.40
C TRP A 98 -0.72 -8.93 12.72
N VAL A 99 -1.35 -8.40 11.67
CA VAL A 99 -2.74 -7.95 11.79
C VAL A 99 -3.63 -9.18 11.90
N GLN A 100 -4.37 -9.29 12.99
CA GLN A 100 -5.20 -10.45 13.32
C GLN A 100 -6.54 -10.38 12.57
N THR A 101 -6.51 -10.55 11.24
CA THR A 101 -7.71 -10.59 10.41
C THR A 101 -8.54 -11.84 10.68
N SER A 102 -9.83 -11.83 10.34
CA SER A 102 -10.69 -13.02 10.44
C SER A 102 -10.16 -14.17 9.58
N HIS A 103 -9.61 -13.86 8.42
CA HIS A 103 -8.97 -14.84 7.53
C HIS A 103 -7.75 -15.50 8.18
N LEU A 104 -6.82 -14.70 8.70
CA LEU A 104 -5.63 -15.25 9.38
C LEU A 104 -6.01 -16.07 10.62
N LYS A 105 -6.97 -15.60 11.41
CA LYS A 105 -7.47 -16.36 12.57
C LYS A 105 -8.05 -17.72 12.16
N THR A 106 -8.77 -17.76 11.03
CA THR A 106 -9.30 -19.01 10.49
C THR A 106 -8.18 -19.92 10.03
N GLU A 107 -7.20 -19.43 9.28
CA GLU A 107 -6.04 -20.23 8.85
C GLU A 107 -5.25 -20.78 10.04
N ARG A 108 -5.05 -19.98 11.08
CA ARG A 108 -4.40 -20.43 12.33
C ARG A 108 -5.16 -21.54 13.05
N LYS A 109 -6.50 -21.46 13.06
CA LYS A 109 -7.35 -22.52 13.63
C LYS A 109 -7.17 -23.86 12.91
N PHE A 110 -6.97 -23.83 11.59
CA PHE A 110 -6.77 -25.01 10.76
C PHE A 110 -5.29 -25.32 10.50
N ASN A 111 -4.38 -24.49 10.99
CA ASN A 111 -2.93 -24.61 10.83
C ASN A 111 -2.49 -24.80 9.36
N ARG A 112 -3.12 -24.10 8.45
CA ARG A 112 -2.81 -24.14 7.00
C ARG A 112 -3.43 -22.95 6.26
N THR A 113 -2.91 -22.68 5.07
CA THR A 113 -3.55 -21.77 4.11
C THR A 113 -4.90 -22.32 3.66
N ILE A 114 -5.91 -21.47 3.63
CA ILE A 114 -7.28 -21.78 3.20
C ILE A 114 -7.66 -20.92 2.01
N TYR A 115 -7.30 -19.66 2.03
CA TYR A 115 -7.77 -18.66 1.08
C TYR A 115 -6.78 -18.45 -0.06
N GLY A 116 -7.31 -18.15 -1.24
CA GLY A 116 -6.53 -17.67 -2.37
C GLY A 116 -6.25 -16.17 -2.28
N SER A 117 -5.90 -15.59 -3.41
CA SER A 117 -5.55 -14.18 -3.55
C SER A 117 -6.40 -13.50 -4.64
N PRO A 118 -6.34 -12.15 -4.78
CA PRO A 118 -6.98 -11.46 -5.91
C PRO A 118 -6.59 -12.01 -7.28
N GLY A 119 -5.39 -12.58 -7.41
CA GLY A 119 -4.92 -13.23 -8.64
C GLY A 119 -5.52 -14.60 -8.89
N LYS A 120 -5.92 -15.32 -7.84
CA LYS A 120 -6.52 -16.65 -7.95
C LYS A 120 -7.37 -16.94 -6.70
N LEU A 121 -8.67 -16.81 -6.85
CA LEU A 121 -9.61 -17.19 -5.79
C LEU A 121 -9.81 -18.70 -5.76
N VAL A 122 -10.02 -19.23 -4.56
CA VAL A 122 -10.35 -20.64 -4.33
C VAL A 122 -11.60 -20.71 -3.45
N PRO A 123 -12.48 -21.70 -3.66
CA PRO A 123 -13.64 -21.90 -2.80
C PRO A 123 -13.22 -22.19 -1.36
N VAL A 124 -13.95 -21.63 -0.39
CA VAL A 124 -13.74 -21.94 1.02
C VAL A 124 -14.23 -23.36 1.30
N PRO A 125 -13.41 -24.26 1.89
CA PRO A 125 -13.81 -25.63 2.19
C PRO A 125 -15.01 -25.68 3.13
N GLN A 126 -15.92 -26.64 2.90
CA GLN A 126 -17.13 -26.78 3.70
C GLN A 126 -16.84 -27.00 5.20
N GLU A 127 -15.79 -27.75 5.51
CA GLU A 127 -15.33 -27.97 6.90
C GLU A 127 -14.98 -26.67 7.62
N VAL A 128 -14.45 -25.68 6.89
CA VAL A 128 -14.11 -24.34 7.42
C VAL A 128 -15.39 -23.56 7.73
N LEU A 129 -16.37 -23.60 6.81
CA LEU A 129 -17.66 -22.94 6.98
C LEU A 129 -18.45 -23.57 8.17
N ASP A 130 -18.46 -24.89 8.26
CA ASP A 130 -19.13 -25.62 9.34
C ASP A 130 -18.49 -25.30 10.71
N ALA A 131 -17.21 -25.01 10.74
CA ALA A 131 -16.49 -24.59 11.95
C ALA A 131 -16.60 -23.10 12.27
N GLY A 132 -17.42 -22.33 11.50
CA GLY A 132 -17.61 -20.90 11.67
C GLY A 132 -16.42 -20.05 11.24
N GLY A 133 -15.59 -20.55 10.31
CA GLY A 133 -14.49 -19.81 9.71
C GLY A 133 -14.97 -18.69 8.78
N GLU A 134 -14.04 -17.80 8.38
CA GLU A 134 -14.35 -16.69 7.48
C GLU A 134 -14.90 -17.19 6.13
N PRO A 135 -16.11 -16.81 5.73
CA PRO A 135 -16.73 -17.33 4.52
C PRO A 135 -16.31 -16.62 3.24
N ASN A 136 -15.70 -15.43 3.32
CA ASN A 136 -15.30 -14.68 2.15
C ASN A 136 -14.06 -15.31 1.50
N PRO A 137 -14.13 -15.79 0.24
CA PRO A 137 -12.97 -16.35 -0.44
C PRO A 137 -11.89 -15.33 -0.77
N LEU A 138 -12.22 -14.03 -0.81
CA LEU A 138 -11.25 -12.95 -1.00
C LEU A 138 -10.65 -12.57 0.34
N LYS A 139 -9.41 -13.01 0.56
CA LYS A 139 -8.68 -12.76 1.81
C LYS A 139 -8.39 -11.28 2.02
N ASN A 140 -8.96 -10.68 3.07
CA ASN A 140 -8.51 -9.37 3.56
C ASN A 140 -7.18 -9.57 4.29
N THR A 141 -6.09 -9.18 3.64
CA THR A 141 -4.74 -9.33 4.19
C THR A 141 -4.32 -8.18 5.09
N SER A 142 -4.97 -7.03 5.00
CA SER A 142 -4.64 -5.82 5.78
C SER A 142 -3.15 -5.48 5.78
N ASN A 143 -2.52 -5.53 4.59
CA ASN A 143 -1.06 -5.59 4.44
C ASN A 143 -0.41 -4.36 3.80
N THR A 144 -1.15 -3.28 3.52
CA THR A 144 -0.62 -2.26 2.60
C THR A 144 -0.08 -1.04 3.35
N SER A 145 -0.83 -0.43 4.23
CA SER A 145 -0.40 0.78 4.91
C SER A 145 -0.95 0.92 6.32
N VAL A 146 -0.40 1.90 7.04
CA VAL A 146 -0.87 2.32 8.37
C VAL A 146 -1.30 3.78 8.27
N LEU A 147 -2.43 4.10 8.86
CA LEU A 147 -2.99 5.45 8.90
C LEU A 147 -3.38 5.83 10.32
N GLN A 148 -2.97 7.01 10.75
CA GLN A 148 -3.55 7.66 11.94
C GLN A 148 -4.47 8.80 11.50
N HIS A 149 -5.74 8.73 11.90
CA HIS A 149 -6.71 9.77 11.60
C HIS A 149 -7.88 9.73 12.59
N GLY A 150 -8.42 10.90 12.95
CA GLY A 150 -9.58 10.98 13.84
C GLY A 150 -9.36 10.33 15.22
N GLY A 151 -8.13 10.33 15.73
CA GLY A 151 -7.78 9.70 17.00
C GLY A 151 -7.70 8.17 16.96
N LYS A 152 -7.69 7.58 15.76
CA LYS A 152 -7.64 6.13 15.54
C LYS A 152 -6.46 5.75 14.68
N LEU A 153 -5.96 4.51 14.87
CA LEU A 153 -4.91 3.90 14.06
C LEU A 153 -5.53 2.77 13.23
N TYR A 154 -5.25 2.78 11.94
CA TYR A 154 -5.80 1.82 10.99
C TYR A 154 -4.70 1.05 10.28
N SER A 155 -4.97 -0.22 10.01
CA SER A 155 -4.28 -1.02 9.02
C SER A 155 -5.16 -1.12 7.78
N LEU A 156 -4.62 -0.79 6.62
CA LEU A 156 -5.37 -0.62 5.39
C LEU A 156 -4.99 -1.66 4.33
N TRP A 157 -6.00 -2.04 3.56
CA TRP A 157 -5.89 -2.86 2.35
C TRP A 157 -7.01 -2.48 1.38
N GLU A 158 -6.68 -2.25 0.12
CA GLU A 158 -7.62 -1.70 -0.87
C GLU A 158 -8.75 -2.64 -1.32
N GLY A 159 -8.73 -3.88 -0.90
CA GLY A 159 -9.75 -4.88 -1.24
C GLY A 159 -10.86 -5.06 -0.21
N GLY A 160 -10.87 -4.31 0.88
CA GLY A 160 -11.86 -4.47 1.95
C GLY A 160 -11.91 -3.35 2.98
N PHE A 161 -12.53 -3.63 4.11
CA PHE A 161 -12.58 -2.70 5.23
C PHE A 161 -11.23 -2.58 5.92
N PRO A 162 -10.90 -1.39 6.48
CA PRO A 162 -9.75 -1.24 7.34
C PRO A 162 -9.89 -2.04 8.64
N HIS A 163 -8.76 -2.35 9.26
CA HIS A 163 -8.70 -2.85 10.62
C HIS A 163 -8.31 -1.73 11.58
N LEU A 164 -9.03 -1.61 12.68
CA LEU A 164 -8.67 -0.73 13.78
C LEU A 164 -7.59 -1.39 14.63
N MET A 165 -6.53 -0.64 14.92
CA MET A 165 -5.36 -1.07 15.68
C MET A 165 -5.19 -0.22 16.93
N THR A 166 -4.56 -0.79 17.97
CA THR A 166 -3.99 0.02 19.06
C THR A 166 -2.60 0.52 18.68
N SER A 167 -2.10 1.55 19.38
CA SER A 167 -0.72 2.04 19.19
C SER A 167 0.34 0.98 19.53
N GLY A 168 -0.01 -0.04 20.32
CA GLY A 168 0.82 -1.20 20.62
C GLY A 168 0.72 -2.33 19.61
N LEU A 169 0.04 -2.12 18.48
CA LEU A 169 -0.16 -3.05 17.38
C LEU A 169 -1.12 -4.22 17.67
N ASP A 170 -1.95 -4.13 18.69
CA ASP A 170 -3.04 -5.10 18.87
C ASP A 170 -4.15 -4.79 17.85
N THR A 171 -4.69 -5.84 17.23
CA THR A 171 -5.82 -5.71 16.31
C THR A 171 -7.12 -5.64 17.10
N VAL A 172 -7.85 -4.54 16.97
CA VAL A 172 -9.20 -4.41 17.58
C VAL A 172 -10.23 -5.13 16.72
N GLY A 173 -10.18 -4.97 15.40
CA GLY A 173 -11.06 -5.65 14.44
C GLY A 173 -11.36 -4.81 13.21
N LEU A 174 -12.22 -5.34 12.33
CA LEU A 174 -12.74 -4.60 11.18
C LEU A 174 -13.47 -3.33 11.63
N TYR A 175 -13.28 -2.26 10.86
CA TYR A 175 -13.92 -0.98 11.13
C TYR A 175 -14.64 -0.47 9.88
N ASN A 176 -15.93 -0.18 10.02
CA ASN A 176 -16.80 0.24 8.93
C ASN A 176 -17.35 1.67 9.12
N TYR A 177 -16.67 2.51 9.91
CA TYR A 177 -17.12 3.86 10.24
C TYR A 177 -18.55 3.87 10.80
N ASP A 178 -18.78 3.06 11.83
CA ASP A 178 -20.06 2.93 12.54
C ASP A 178 -21.26 2.60 11.60
N GLY A 179 -21.00 1.76 10.61
CA GLY A 179 -21.99 1.32 9.63
C GLY A 179 -22.14 2.21 8.40
N TYR A 180 -21.27 3.20 8.25
CA TYR A 180 -21.22 4.03 7.04
C TYR A 180 -20.76 3.26 5.81
N LEU A 181 -19.67 2.52 5.92
CA LEU A 181 -19.24 1.60 4.86
C LEU A 181 -20.19 0.40 4.83
N LYS A 182 -20.58 0.02 3.62
CA LYS A 182 -21.52 -1.08 3.38
C LYS A 182 -20.77 -2.33 2.91
N PRO A 183 -21.34 -3.52 3.10
CA PRO A 183 -20.79 -4.75 2.53
C PRO A 183 -20.48 -4.58 1.04
N GLY A 184 -19.28 -4.97 0.63
CA GLY A 184 -18.76 -4.79 -0.74
C GLY A 184 -17.97 -3.49 -0.95
N ASP A 185 -18.01 -2.54 -0.04
CA ASP A 185 -17.14 -1.37 -0.07
C ASP A 185 -15.70 -1.77 0.28
N ALA A 186 -14.75 -1.31 -0.50
CA ALA A 186 -13.33 -1.46 -0.23
C ALA A 186 -12.69 -0.07 -0.11
N LEU A 187 -12.08 0.22 1.05
CA LEU A 187 -11.45 1.52 1.29
C LEU A 187 -10.03 1.52 0.74
N THR A 188 -9.62 2.60 0.04
CA THR A 188 -8.25 2.70 -0.47
C THR A 188 -7.21 2.56 0.64
N ALA A 189 -6.06 1.99 0.30
CA ALA A 189 -4.91 1.92 1.20
C ALA A 189 -3.97 3.15 1.10
N HIS A 190 -4.28 4.11 0.24
CA HIS A 190 -3.50 5.33 0.02
C HIS A 190 -4.31 6.63 0.21
N PRO A 191 -5.01 6.79 1.35
CA PRO A 191 -5.71 8.04 1.63
C PRO A 191 -4.72 9.17 1.86
N LYS A 192 -5.20 10.42 1.71
CA LYS A 192 -4.42 11.63 1.97
C LYS A 192 -5.11 12.45 3.06
N VAL A 193 -4.34 13.10 3.90
CA VAL A 193 -4.89 14.04 4.89
C VAL A 193 -4.68 15.46 4.36
N CYS A 194 -5.77 16.21 4.27
CA CYS A 194 -5.70 17.61 3.89
C CYS A 194 -5.04 18.42 5.02
N PRO A 195 -3.88 19.07 4.78
CA PRO A 195 -3.18 19.77 5.85
C PRO A 195 -3.92 20.99 6.39
N ASP A 196 -4.82 21.58 5.59
CA ASP A 196 -5.58 22.77 6.01
C ASP A 196 -6.78 22.44 6.89
N THR A 197 -7.45 21.31 6.63
CA THR A 197 -8.71 20.94 7.30
C THR A 197 -8.58 19.75 8.24
N GLY A 198 -7.53 18.95 8.08
CA GLY A 198 -7.38 17.66 8.75
C GLY A 198 -8.33 16.58 8.22
N ALA A 199 -9.09 16.88 7.15
CA ALA A 199 -9.98 15.90 6.54
C ALA A 199 -9.21 14.80 5.83
N LEU A 200 -9.69 13.56 5.96
CA LEU A 200 -9.22 12.42 5.22
C LEU A 200 -9.86 12.42 3.83
N ILE A 201 -9.02 12.46 2.82
CA ILE A 201 -9.39 12.30 1.42
C ILE A 201 -9.13 10.84 1.05
N THR A 202 -10.20 10.10 0.85
CA THR A 202 -10.16 8.65 0.61
C THR A 202 -11.17 8.25 -0.45
N CYS A 203 -11.29 6.98 -0.76
CA CYS A 203 -12.33 6.49 -1.66
C CYS A 203 -12.78 5.09 -1.26
N THR A 204 -13.99 4.77 -1.66
CA THR A 204 -14.46 3.39 -1.70
C THR A 204 -14.53 2.91 -3.14
N GLN A 205 -14.17 1.66 -3.34
CA GLN A 205 -14.28 0.96 -4.62
C GLN A 205 -15.14 -0.28 -4.46
N ARG A 206 -15.85 -0.65 -5.54
CA ARG A 206 -16.75 -1.79 -5.58
C ARG A 206 -16.57 -2.57 -6.88
N TRP A 207 -16.98 -3.83 -6.89
CA TRP A 207 -17.06 -4.65 -8.10
C TRP A 207 -18.31 -4.39 -8.94
N ASP A 208 -19.33 -3.77 -8.32
CA ASP A 208 -20.56 -3.29 -8.94
C ASP A 208 -20.62 -1.76 -8.92
N GLN A 209 -21.54 -1.17 -9.66
CA GLN A 209 -21.73 0.28 -9.68
C GLN A 209 -22.27 0.84 -8.36
N PRO A 210 -21.82 1.99 -7.91
CA PRO A 210 -20.72 2.81 -8.48
C PRO A 210 -19.36 2.17 -8.19
N TYR A 211 -18.51 1.99 -9.21
CA TYR A 211 -17.17 1.38 -9.03
C TYR A 211 -16.24 2.20 -8.15
N PHE A 212 -16.38 3.52 -8.19
CA PHE A 212 -15.55 4.45 -7.43
C PHE A 212 -16.39 5.57 -6.84
N THR A 213 -16.21 5.81 -5.54
CA THR A 213 -16.80 6.93 -4.81
C THR A 213 -15.72 7.63 -4.00
N LEU A 214 -15.48 8.92 -4.29
CA LEU A 214 -14.63 9.74 -3.45
C LEU A 214 -15.33 9.95 -2.10
N GLN A 215 -14.59 9.75 -1.03
CA GLN A 215 -15.06 9.94 0.34
C GLN A 215 -14.23 11.02 1.02
N ILE A 216 -14.89 11.97 1.67
CA ILE A 216 -14.25 12.97 2.51
C ILE A 216 -14.75 12.73 3.93
N ILE A 217 -13.82 12.50 4.84
CA ILE A 217 -14.08 12.21 6.25
C ILE A 217 -13.44 13.34 7.06
N ASP A 218 -14.18 13.97 7.95
CA ASP A 218 -13.69 15.12 8.69
C ASP A 218 -12.53 14.75 9.64
N LYS A 219 -11.87 15.76 10.21
CA LYS A 219 -10.73 15.59 11.11
C LYS A 219 -11.01 14.72 12.34
N ASN A 220 -12.28 14.54 12.69
CA ASN A 220 -12.71 13.72 13.84
C ASN A 220 -13.11 12.30 13.44
N GLY A 221 -12.98 11.94 12.15
CA GLY A 221 -13.34 10.62 11.63
C GLY A 221 -14.80 10.47 11.24
N LYS A 222 -15.56 11.57 11.12
CA LYS A 222 -16.96 11.54 10.70
C LYS A 222 -17.07 11.72 9.18
N PRO A 223 -17.80 10.83 8.47
CA PRO A 223 -18.08 11.02 7.04
C PRO A 223 -18.79 12.35 6.78
N GLU A 224 -18.27 13.12 5.83
CA GLU A 224 -18.76 14.46 5.49
C GLU A 224 -19.35 14.53 4.08
N ARG A 225 -18.69 13.91 3.11
CA ARG A 225 -19.09 13.98 1.71
C ARG A 225 -18.73 12.71 0.95
N ALA A 226 -19.64 12.29 0.06
CA ALA A 226 -19.39 11.23 -0.91
C ALA A 226 -19.69 11.76 -2.31
N ILE A 227 -18.79 11.52 -3.28
CA ILE A 227 -18.95 11.91 -4.67
C ILE A 227 -18.74 10.66 -5.53
N GLU A 228 -19.83 10.16 -6.12
CA GLU A 228 -19.76 9.06 -7.08
C GLU A 228 -19.11 9.51 -8.38
N VAL A 229 -18.18 8.72 -8.88
CA VAL A 229 -17.53 8.97 -10.17
C VAL A 229 -18.01 7.91 -11.16
N PRO A 230 -18.82 8.28 -12.15
CA PRO A 230 -19.30 7.33 -13.12
C PRO A 230 -18.15 6.81 -13.98
N MET A 231 -18.04 5.50 -14.08
CA MET A 231 -17.00 4.81 -14.84
C MET A 231 -17.63 3.72 -15.71
N PRO A 232 -17.19 3.56 -16.97
CA PRO A 232 -17.73 2.52 -17.84
C PRO A 232 -17.30 1.11 -17.45
N ARG A 233 -16.12 0.95 -16.81
CA ARG A 233 -15.55 -0.33 -16.39
C ARG A 233 -14.83 -0.21 -15.05
N LYS A 234 -14.74 -1.32 -14.34
CA LYS A 234 -13.91 -1.44 -13.14
C LYS A 234 -12.43 -1.47 -13.54
N ALA A 235 -11.71 -0.38 -13.33
CA ALA A 235 -10.27 -0.29 -13.53
C ALA A 235 -9.50 -0.46 -12.22
N ILE A 236 -8.20 -0.72 -12.34
CA ILE A 236 -7.27 -0.77 -11.21
C ILE A 236 -6.87 0.66 -10.87
N ILE A 237 -7.48 1.22 -9.84
CA ILE A 237 -7.20 2.56 -9.31
C ILE A 237 -6.61 2.38 -7.91
N HIS A 238 -5.29 2.46 -7.82
CA HIS A 238 -4.56 2.11 -6.60
C HIS A 238 -4.41 3.28 -5.64
N ASP A 239 -4.21 4.50 -6.16
CA ASP A 239 -3.92 5.70 -5.40
C ASP A 239 -4.80 6.86 -5.83
N LEU A 240 -4.84 7.90 -5.03
CA LEU A 240 -5.47 9.19 -5.32
C LEU A 240 -4.59 10.33 -4.78
N GLN A 241 -4.75 11.53 -5.33
CA GLN A 241 -3.95 12.68 -4.91
C GLN A 241 -4.79 13.93 -4.73
N LEU A 242 -4.65 14.56 -3.58
CA LEU A 242 -5.14 15.91 -3.35
C LEU A 242 -4.31 16.89 -4.18
N CYS A 243 -4.98 17.75 -4.95
CA CYS A 243 -4.36 18.72 -5.85
C CYS A 243 -5.14 20.04 -5.79
N GLY A 244 -4.77 20.91 -4.85
CA GLY A 244 -5.52 22.12 -4.57
C GLY A 244 -6.98 21.83 -4.20
N ASN A 245 -7.91 22.38 -4.99
CA ASN A 245 -9.35 22.17 -4.82
C ASN A 245 -9.89 20.88 -5.45
N TYR A 246 -9.01 20.07 -6.04
CA TYR A 246 -9.37 18.83 -6.72
C TYR A 246 -8.75 17.62 -6.03
N VAL A 247 -9.38 16.47 -6.24
CA VAL A 247 -8.79 15.16 -6.05
C VAL A 247 -8.60 14.52 -7.41
N VAL A 248 -7.39 14.08 -7.70
CA VAL A 248 -7.03 13.48 -8.97
C VAL A 248 -6.86 11.98 -8.82
N ILE A 249 -7.42 11.23 -9.74
CA ILE A 249 -7.18 9.80 -9.92
C ILE A 249 -6.78 9.51 -11.36
N PHE A 250 -5.98 8.46 -11.54
CA PHE A 250 -5.73 7.88 -12.84
C PHE A 250 -6.72 6.74 -13.11
N TYR A 251 -7.31 6.75 -14.28
CA TYR A 251 -8.15 5.69 -14.80
C TYR A 251 -7.43 5.01 -15.96
N PRO A 252 -6.51 4.07 -15.65
CA PRO A 252 -5.68 3.42 -16.66
C PRO A 252 -6.50 2.37 -17.43
N PRO A 253 -6.08 1.99 -18.63
CA PRO A 253 -6.66 0.85 -19.35
C PRO A 253 -6.17 -0.50 -18.78
N ALA A 254 -6.23 -0.61 -17.47
CA ALA A 254 -5.84 -1.77 -16.68
C ALA A 254 -7.04 -2.21 -15.85
N TYR A 255 -7.50 -3.44 -16.06
CA TYR A 255 -8.74 -3.94 -15.47
C TYR A 255 -8.51 -5.23 -14.72
N HIS A 256 -9.36 -5.50 -13.74
CA HIS A 256 -9.41 -6.77 -13.04
C HIS A 256 -10.80 -7.38 -13.21
N ASP A 257 -10.83 -8.60 -13.75
CA ASP A 257 -12.05 -9.37 -13.92
C ASP A 257 -12.18 -10.45 -12.83
N ILE A 258 -13.02 -10.16 -11.85
CA ILE A 258 -13.26 -11.06 -10.71
C ILE A 258 -13.79 -12.44 -11.16
N ASN A 259 -14.58 -12.50 -12.24
CA ASN A 259 -15.12 -13.76 -12.73
C ASN A 259 -14.02 -14.66 -13.30
N LYS A 260 -12.99 -14.08 -13.91
CA LYS A 260 -11.80 -14.84 -14.33
C LYS A 260 -11.02 -15.36 -13.12
N ALA A 261 -10.80 -14.52 -12.10
CA ALA A 261 -10.16 -14.94 -10.85
C ALA A 261 -10.89 -16.13 -10.19
N MET A 262 -12.22 -16.08 -10.17
CA MET A 262 -13.06 -17.18 -9.65
C MET A 262 -12.91 -18.50 -10.43
N LYS A 263 -12.59 -18.42 -11.72
CA LYS A 263 -12.34 -19.60 -12.59
C LYS A 263 -10.89 -20.06 -12.56
N GLY A 264 -10.01 -19.37 -11.82
CA GLY A 264 -8.58 -19.63 -11.81
C GLY A 264 -7.84 -19.19 -13.09
N GLU A 265 -8.47 -18.33 -13.90
CA GLU A 265 -7.88 -17.69 -15.07
C GLU A 265 -7.17 -16.40 -14.66
N ASP A 266 -6.25 -15.88 -15.52
CA ASP A 266 -5.60 -14.60 -15.28
C ASP A 266 -6.65 -13.46 -15.29
N PRO A 267 -6.86 -12.76 -14.16
CA PRO A 267 -7.89 -11.74 -14.07
C PRO A 267 -7.42 -10.36 -14.56
N PHE A 268 -6.14 -10.16 -14.78
CA PHE A 268 -5.60 -8.86 -15.15
C PHE A 268 -5.61 -8.67 -16.65
N LEU A 269 -6.15 -7.53 -17.08
CA LEU A 269 -6.25 -7.15 -18.47
C LEU A 269 -5.60 -5.78 -18.68
N TRP A 270 -4.72 -5.69 -19.67
CA TRP A 270 -4.10 -4.46 -20.13
C TRP A 270 -4.42 -4.21 -21.59
N GLU A 271 -4.93 -2.99 -21.89
CA GLU A 271 -5.32 -2.57 -23.24
C GLU A 271 -4.44 -1.39 -23.71
N PRO A 272 -3.27 -1.63 -24.32
CA PRO A 272 -2.29 -0.59 -24.65
C PRO A 272 -2.78 0.43 -25.69
N GLN A 273 -3.81 0.11 -26.46
CA GLN A 273 -4.38 1.00 -27.49
C GLN A 273 -5.51 1.90 -26.93
N THR A 274 -5.99 1.63 -25.73
CA THR A 274 -7.00 2.43 -25.06
C THR A 274 -6.34 3.57 -24.30
N PRO A 275 -6.72 4.85 -24.50
CA PRO A 275 -6.14 5.93 -23.73
C PRO A 275 -6.35 5.79 -22.23
N ALA A 276 -5.37 6.18 -21.44
CA ALA A 276 -5.56 6.42 -20.03
C ALA A 276 -6.35 7.74 -19.82
N LYS A 277 -7.21 7.74 -18.83
CA LYS A 277 -7.92 8.96 -18.45
C LYS A 277 -7.43 9.46 -17.10
N ILE A 278 -7.39 10.77 -16.96
CA ILE A 278 -7.11 11.45 -15.71
C ILE A 278 -8.40 12.13 -15.29
N ILE A 279 -8.84 11.87 -14.08
CA ILE A 279 -10.11 12.38 -13.57
C ILE A 279 -9.82 13.34 -12.44
N ALA A 280 -10.24 14.60 -12.59
CA ALA A 280 -10.14 15.61 -11.55
C ALA A 280 -11.52 15.88 -10.96
N ILE A 281 -11.66 15.56 -9.69
CA ILE A 281 -12.92 15.61 -8.93
C ILE A 281 -12.89 16.84 -8.03
N PRO A 282 -13.76 17.85 -8.24
CA PRO A 282 -13.84 18.98 -7.31
C PRO A 282 -14.24 18.52 -5.92
N ARG A 283 -13.37 18.72 -4.92
CA ARG A 283 -13.59 18.23 -3.55
C ARG A 283 -14.80 18.86 -2.86
N ASN A 284 -15.20 20.06 -3.29
CA ASN A 284 -16.37 20.76 -2.74
C ASN A 284 -17.64 20.58 -3.60
N GLY A 285 -17.63 19.66 -4.55
CA GLY A 285 -18.68 19.43 -5.52
C GLY A 285 -18.52 20.27 -6.78
N GLY A 286 -19.22 19.91 -7.82
CA GLY A 286 -19.15 20.53 -9.14
C GLY A 286 -18.86 19.50 -10.23
N ASP A 287 -18.58 19.98 -11.44
CA ASP A 287 -18.36 19.13 -12.59
C ASP A 287 -17.03 18.36 -12.48
N ILE A 288 -17.11 17.07 -12.66
CA ILE A 288 -15.94 16.18 -12.73
C ILE A 288 -15.28 16.41 -14.10
N LEU A 289 -13.98 16.66 -14.09
CA LEU A 289 -13.20 16.93 -15.28
C LEU A 289 -12.45 15.68 -15.75
N TRP A 290 -12.51 15.40 -17.05
CA TRP A 290 -11.87 14.26 -17.70
C TRP A 290 -10.82 14.73 -18.70
N PHE A 291 -9.64 14.11 -18.61
CA PHE A 291 -8.52 14.34 -19.53
C PHE A 291 -8.09 13.02 -20.12
N GLU A 292 -7.44 13.05 -21.27
CA GLU A 292 -6.92 11.85 -21.94
C GLU A 292 -5.43 11.99 -22.26
N THR A 293 -4.74 10.84 -22.21
CA THR A 293 -3.33 10.71 -22.57
C THR A 293 -3.09 9.31 -23.13
N PRO A 294 -2.00 9.05 -23.84
CA PRO A 294 -1.63 7.68 -24.20
C PRO A 294 -1.60 6.77 -22.99
N ALA A 295 -1.84 5.49 -23.21
CA ALA A 295 -1.88 4.50 -22.15
C ALA A 295 -0.61 4.50 -21.31
N PHE A 296 -0.76 4.54 -20.00
CA PHE A 296 0.29 4.36 -19.01
C PHE A 296 -0.31 3.76 -17.74
N PHE A 297 0.54 3.32 -16.83
CA PHE A 297 0.15 2.87 -15.50
C PHE A 297 0.93 3.61 -14.42
N SER A 298 0.37 3.74 -13.24
CA SER A 298 1.04 4.27 -12.06
C SER A 298 0.48 3.63 -10.81
N TRP A 299 1.37 3.23 -9.91
CA TRP A 299 0.96 2.83 -8.58
C TRP A 299 0.76 4.04 -7.66
N HIS A 300 1.70 5.00 -7.65
CA HIS A 300 1.76 6.01 -6.60
C HIS A 300 1.93 7.41 -7.15
N PHE A 301 1.22 8.35 -6.52
CA PHE A 301 1.47 9.77 -6.62
C PHE A 301 2.58 10.21 -5.65
N CYS A 302 3.29 11.27 -6.00
CA CYS A 302 4.19 11.97 -5.09
C CYS A 302 3.48 13.14 -4.41
N ASN A 303 2.89 14.04 -5.18
CA ASN A 303 2.07 15.15 -4.73
C ASN A 303 1.33 15.78 -5.92
N GLY A 304 0.51 16.78 -5.64
CA GLY A 304 -0.18 17.57 -6.66
C GLY A 304 -0.54 18.95 -6.12
N PHE A 305 -0.66 19.94 -7.03
CA PHE A 305 -1.02 21.30 -6.67
C PHE A 305 -1.58 22.08 -7.85
N GLU A 306 -2.27 23.15 -7.55
CA GLU A 306 -2.74 24.11 -8.56
C GLU A 306 -1.73 25.22 -8.78
N ARG A 307 -1.45 25.56 -10.05
CA ARG A 307 -0.62 26.69 -10.44
C ARG A 307 -1.05 27.21 -11.82
N ASP A 308 -1.32 28.51 -11.91
CA ASP A 308 -1.61 29.22 -13.17
C ASP A 308 -2.72 28.55 -14.03
N GLY A 309 -3.82 28.15 -13.38
CA GLY A 309 -4.94 27.49 -14.05
C GLY A 309 -4.70 26.06 -14.50
N LYS A 310 -3.67 25.44 -13.97
CA LYS A 310 -3.31 24.04 -14.23
C LYS A 310 -3.23 23.22 -12.95
N LEU A 311 -3.58 21.95 -13.06
CA LEU A 311 -3.27 20.95 -12.04
C LEU A 311 -1.91 20.35 -12.38
N ILE A 312 -0.96 20.48 -11.48
CA ILE A 312 0.37 19.90 -11.59
C ILE A 312 0.40 18.62 -10.72
N ILE A 313 0.78 17.51 -11.32
CA ILE A 313 0.70 16.20 -10.68
C ILE A 313 2.02 15.49 -10.85
N ASP A 314 2.63 15.13 -9.73
CA ASP A 314 3.87 14.37 -9.69
C ASP A 314 3.58 12.92 -9.29
N TYR A 315 4.11 11.97 -10.05
CA TYR A 315 3.79 10.56 -9.93
C TYR A 315 4.89 9.67 -10.52
N VAL A 316 4.84 8.38 -10.23
CA VAL A 316 5.72 7.39 -10.85
C VAL A 316 5.05 6.83 -12.10
N TRP A 317 5.63 7.11 -13.25
CA TRP A 317 5.17 6.62 -14.54
C TRP A 317 5.70 5.24 -14.84
N MET A 318 4.84 4.39 -15.42
CA MET A 318 5.16 3.07 -15.93
C MET A 318 4.50 2.86 -17.29
N GLU A 319 5.19 2.15 -18.18
CA GLU A 319 4.68 1.90 -19.53
C GLU A 319 3.37 1.09 -19.53
N LYS A 320 3.26 0.13 -18.60
CA LYS A 320 2.09 -0.74 -18.45
C LYS A 320 1.97 -1.27 -17.03
N ILE A 321 0.87 -1.92 -16.73
CA ILE A 321 0.72 -2.63 -15.46
C ILE A 321 1.81 -3.71 -15.32
N PRO A 322 2.51 -3.79 -14.17
CA PRO A 322 3.73 -4.59 -14.04
C PRO A 322 3.47 -6.07 -13.67
N PHE A 323 2.36 -6.65 -14.06
CA PHE A 323 2.10 -8.07 -13.83
C PHE A 323 2.54 -8.92 -15.02
N ALA A 324 3.37 -9.92 -14.74
CA ALA A 324 3.73 -10.93 -15.73
C ALA A 324 2.54 -11.84 -16.01
N LYS A 325 2.47 -12.40 -17.23
CA LYS A 325 1.47 -13.43 -17.57
C LYS A 325 1.52 -14.64 -16.64
N ASN A 326 2.71 -15.00 -16.17
CA ASN A 326 2.89 -15.97 -15.10
C ASN A 326 3.04 -15.23 -13.77
N MET A 327 1.98 -15.17 -13.02
CA MET A 327 1.87 -14.46 -11.75
C MET A 327 2.89 -14.91 -10.68
N ASN A 328 3.39 -16.14 -10.78
CA ASN A 328 4.42 -16.66 -9.88
C ASN A 328 5.84 -16.19 -10.24
N SER A 329 6.04 -15.59 -11.40
CA SER A 329 7.36 -15.12 -11.85
C SER A 329 7.71 -13.71 -11.39
N GLY A 330 6.76 -13.00 -10.77
CA GLY A 330 6.96 -11.64 -10.27
C GLY A 330 6.70 -10.54 -11.29
N LEU A 331 7.29 -9.37 -11.06
CA LEU A 331 7.04 -8.19 -11.88
C LEU A 331 7.81 -8.23 -13.21
N GLU A 332 7.16 -7.78 -14.28
CA GLU A 332 7.84 -7.59 -15.56
C GLU A 332 8.85 -6.43 -15.46
N LYS A 333 10.00 -6.61 -16.10
CA LYS A 333 11.00 -5.57 -16.25
C LYS A 333 10.45 -4.43 -17.12
N GLN A 334 10.41 -3.22 -16.57
CA GLN A 334 9.99 -2.03 -17.29
C GLN A 334 10.53 -0.76 -16.63
N THR A 335 10.47 0.36 -17.36
CA THR A 335 10.86 1.66 -16.85
C THR A 335 9.89 2.17 -15.80
N ARG A 336 10.44 2.73 -14.71
CA ARG A 336 9.71 3.44 -13.65
C ARG A 336 10.47 4.70 -13.31
N ASN A 337 9.89 5.84 -13.60
CA ASN A 337 10.52 7.13 -13.35
C ASN A 337 9.53 8.12 -12.76
N MET A 338 10.05 9.11 -12.04
CA MET A 338 9.28 10.25 -11.60
C MET A 338 8.92 11.14 -12.81
N HIS A 339 7.64 11.41 -12.97
CA HIS A 339 7.09 12.29 -13.99
C HIS A 339 6.30 13.43 -13.37
N ARG A 340 6.20 14.53 -14.12
CA ARG A 340 5.32 15.66 -13.84
C ARG A 340 4.36 15.84 -14.98
N MET A 341 3.06 15.79 -14.66
CA MET A 341 1.97 16.03 -15.58
C MET A 341 1.33 17.40 -15.28
N ALA A 342 0.92 18.11 -16.30
CA ALA A 342 0.13 19.32 -16.16
C ALA A 342 -1.18 19.18 -16.93
N LEU A 343 -2.30 19.43 -16.25
CA LEU A 343 -3.64 19.43 -16.81
C LEU A 343 -4.13 20.88 -16.90
N ASP A 344 -4.32 21.39 -18.11
CA ASP A 344 -4.87 22.72 -18.31
C ASP A 344 -6.39 22.72 -18.12
N LEU A 345 -6.87 23.42 -17.09
CA LEU A 345 -8.29 23.43 -16.71
C LEU A 345 -9.19 24.08 -17.76
N LYS A 346 -8.63 25.01 -18.58
CA LYS A 346 -9.36 25.72 -19.59
C LYS A 346 -9.38 24.98 -20.93
N THR A 347 -8.22 24.57 -21.43
CA THR A 347 -8.05 23.96 -22.74
C THR A 347 -8.21 22.48 -22.78
N LYS A 348 -8.14 21.82 -21.61
CA LYS A 348 -8.09 20.37 -21.44
C LYS A 348 -6.80 19.71 -21.97
N ALA A 349 -5.80 20.50 -22.32
CA ALA A 349 -4.51 19.98 -22.74
C ALA A 349 -3.80 19.26 -21.60
N VAL A 350 -3.14 18.16 -21.94
CA VAL A 350 -2.30 17.37 -21.03
C VAL A 350 -0.86 17.43 -21.54
N THR A 351 0.05 17.82 -20.67
CA THR A 351 1.49 17.71 -20.92
C THR A 351 2.11 16.84 -19.84
N ASP A 352 3.11 16.07 -20.22
CA ASP A 352 3.82 15.16 -19.31
C ASP A 352 5.31 15.16 -19.65
N HIS A 353 6.14 15.19 -18.60
CA HIS A 353 7.59 15.08 -18.78
C HIS A 353 8.23 14.33 -17.62
N LYS A 354 9.35 13.69 -17.93
CA LYS A 354 10.17 13.00 -16.95
C LYS A 354 10.93 14.02 -16.09
N VAL A 355 10.84 13.86 -14.76
CA VAL A 355 11.61 14.68 -13.81
C VAL A 355 13.07 14.22 -13.78
N GLY A 356 13.30 12.92 -13.86
CA GLY A 356 14.63 12.35 -13.89
C GLY A 356 14.64 10.88 -14.31
N ASP A 357 15.86 10.35 -14.54
CA ASP A 357 16.04 9.01 -15.10
C ASP A 357 16.22 7.90 -14.05
N ILE A 358 16.20 8.23 -12.77
CA ILE A 358 16.39 7.25 -11.71
C ILE A 358 15.19 6.31 -11.64
N TYR A 359 15.46 5.01 -11.68
CA TYR A 359 14.46 3.98 -11.43
C TYR A 359 13.98 4.08 -9.99
N CYS A 360 12.70 4.39 -9.79
CA CYS A 360 12.14 4.64 -8.46
C CYS A 360 10.69 4.21 -8.35
N GLU A 361 10.24 4.09 -7.11
CA GLU A 361 8.86 3.82 -6.73
C GLU A 361 8.58 4.30 -5.30
N PHE A 362 7.35 4.11 -4.79
CA PHE A 362 6.93 4.52 -3.45
C PHE A 362 7.25 5.99 -3.17
N SER A 363 6.78 6.86 -4.07
CA SER A 363 7.02 8.29 -3.97
C SER A 363 6.21 8.93 -2.84
N ARG A 364 6.85 9.86 -2.15
CA ARG A 364 6.30 10.64 -1.02
C ARG A 364 6.75 12.07 -1.07
N SER A 365 6.03 12.94 -0.38
CA SER A 365 6.44 14.31 -0.11
C SER A 365 6.25 14.64 1.37
N ASP A 366 6.59 15.86 1.78
CA ASP A 366 6.21 16.39 3.08
C ASP A 366 4.68 16.47 3.17
N GLU A 367 4.07 15.69 4.05
CA GLU A 367 2.61 15.59 4.17
C GLU A 367 1.95 16.91 4.58
N ARG A 368 2.68 17.84 5.22
CA ARG A 368 2.20 19.20 5.50
C ARG A 368 1.94 20.02 4.25
N LEU A 369 2.52 19.60 3.12
CA LEU A 369 2.38 20.21 1.79
C LEU A 369 1.51 19.38 0.84
N CYS A 370 0.78 18.39 1.35
CA CYS A 370 -0.13 17.60 0.52
C CYS A 370 -1.16 18.50 -0.17
N GLY A 371 -1.24 18.42 -1.49
CA GLY A 371 -2.13 19.25 -2.30
C GLY A 371 -1.65 20.67 -2.57
N LYS A 372 -0.43 21.03 -2.13
CA LYS A 372 0.15 22.38 -2.22
C LYS A 372 1.47 22.38 -2.97
N PRO A 373 1.92 23.53 -3.49
CA PRO A 373 3.27 23.66 -4.05
C PRO A 373 4.34 23.21 -3.04
N TYR A 374 5.33 22.51 -3.54
CA TYR A 374 6.40 21.93 -2.77
C TYR A 374 7.68 21.84 -3.58
N GLN A 375 8.80 21.58 -2.93
CA GLN A 375 10.11 21.58 -3.56
C GLN A 375 10.68 20.17 -3.75
N TYR A 376 10.54 19.29 -2.75
CA TYR A 376 11.23 18.01 -2.70
C TYR A 376 10.27 16.83 -2.76
N GLY A 377 10.53 15.92 -3.70
CA GLY A 377 9.91 14.60 -3.75
C GLY A 377 10.91 13.53 -3.30
N PHE A 378 10.41 12.52 -2.59
CA PHE A 378 11.19 11.41 -2.08
C PHE A 378 10.65 10.10 -2.66
N ALA A 379 11.54 9.11 -2.81
CA ALA A 379 11.14 7.78 -3.28
C ALA A 379 12.14 6.73 -2.83
N THR A 380 11.76 5.46 -2.91
CA THR A 380 12.72 4.37 -2.97
C THR A 380 13.29 4.30 -4.38
N ALA A 381 14.56 3.97 -4.52
CA ALA A 381 15.22 3.97 -5.81
C ALA A 381 16.24 2.83 -5.94
N SER A 382 16.58 2.52 -7.18
CA SER A 382 17.66 1.59 -7.49
C SER A 382 18.70 2.24 -8.38
N ASN A 383 19.94 2.17 -7.97
CA ASN A 383 21.10 2.52 -8.82
C ASN A 383 21.71 1.32 -9.53
N ARG A 384 21.08 0.13 -9.38
CA ARG A 384 21.47 -1.12 -10.03
C ARG A 384 20.71 -1.33 -11.33
N GLN A 385 21.26 -2.12 -12.23
CA GLN A 385 20.50 -2.61 -13.36
C GLN A 385 19.38 -3.54 -12.88
N TRP A 386 18.25 -3.54 -13.58
CA TRP A 386 17.10 -4.34 -13.20
C TRP A 386 17.42 -5.83 -13.04
N ALA A 387 18.29 -6.37 -13.88
CA ALA A 387 18.69 -7.78 -13.82
C ALA A 387 19.30 -8.19 -12.47
N ASP A 388 19.95 -7.23 -11.79
CA ASP A 388 20.60 -7.42 -10.50
C ASP A 388 19.75 -6.89 -9.32
N ALA A 389 18.61 -6.24 -9.64
CA ALA A 389 17.80 -5.56 -8.65
C ALA A 389 16.58 -6.42 -8.25
N HIS A 390 16.70 -7.12 -7.15
CA HIS A 390 15.55 -7.71 -6.46
C HIS A 390 14.96 -6.72 -5.43
N GLY A 391 14.99 -5.42 -5.73
CA GLY A 391 14.48 -4.37 -4.86
C GLY A 391 15.18 -3.03 -5.02
N TYR A 392 14.82 -2.11 -4.15
CA TYR A 392 15.33 -0.73 -4.14
C TYR A 392 16.41 -0.60 -3.06
N ASN A 393 17.64 -0.28 -3.45
CA ASN A 393 18.77 -0.18 -2.53
C ASN A 393 19.09 1.25 -2.06
N CYS A 394 18.27 2.23 -2.48
CA CYS A 394 18.48 3.64 -2.18
C CYS A 394 17.20 4.33 -1.70
N THR A 395 17.40 5.43 -0.97
CA THR A 395 16.41 6.50 -0.86
C THR A 395 16.82 7.64 -1.78
N LEU A 396 15.85 8.15 -2.53
CA LEU A 396 16.00 9.23 -3.49
C LEU A 396 15.33 10.50 -3.00
N ARG A 397 15.96 11.66 -3.20
CA ARG A 397 15.35 12.98 -3.12
C ARG A 397 15.52 13.70 -4.45
N TYR A 398 14.42 14.14 -5.05
CA TYR A 398 14.41 15.06 -6.19
C TYR A 398 14.12 16.48 -5.75
N THR A 399 14.80 17.45 -6.35
CA THR A 399 14.31 18.84 -6.48
C THR A 399 13.38 18.85 -7.69
N MET A 400 12.09 18.91 -7.47
CA MET A 400 11.07 18.61 -8.49
C MET A 400 11.08 19.54 -9.70
N GLU A 401 11.46 20.81 -9.53
CA GLU A 401 11.50 21.78 -10.62
C GLU A 401 12.72 21.60 -11.53
N THR A 402 13.84 21.09 -11.02
CA THR A 402 15.10 21.00 -11.77
C THR A 402 15.49 19.57 -12.14
N GLY A 403 14.93 18.58 -11.47
CA GLY A 403 15.35 17.17 -11.62
C GLY A 403 16.70 16.85 -10.96
N GLU A 404 17.31 17.82 -10.26
CA GLU A 404 18.49 17.55 -9.42
C GLU A 404 18.13 16.53 -8.33
N HIS A 405 19.05 15.61 -8.06
CA HIS A 405 18.77 14.53 -7.13
C HIS A 405 19.92 14.22 -6.18
N GLN A 406 19.57 13.58 -5.10
CA GLN A 406 20.50 12.94 -4.17
C GLN A 406 20.03 11.51 -3.90
N LEU A 407 21.00 10.60 -3.78
CA LEU A 407 20.79 9.20 -3.43
C LEU A 407 21.50 8.89 -2.12
N TRP A 408 20.80 8.17 -1.26
CA TRP A 408 21.39 7.52 -0.11
C TRP A 408 21.33 6.01 -0.32
N GLU A 409 22.50 5.38 -0.41
CA GLU A 409 22.64 3.94 -0.65
C GLU A 409 22.76 3.16 0.65
N TYR A 410 22.02 2.05 0.74
CA TYR A 410 22.05 1.16 1.92
C TYR A 410 22.93 -0.08 1.72
N GLY A 411 23.58 -0.22 0.57
CA GLY A 411 24.42 -1.37 0.22
C GLY A 411 23.72 -2.38 -0.68
N LYS A 412 24.50 -3.38 -1.08
CA LYS A 412 24.08 -4.35 -2.11
C LYS A 412 22.98 -5.33 -1.64
N ASP A 413 22.93 -5.59 -0.35
CA ASP A 413 22.03 -6.61 0.25
C ASP A 413 20.83 -5.97 0.97
N ALA A 414 20.64 -4.65 0.82
CA ALA A 414 19.56 -3.92 1.46
C ALA A 414 18.44 -3.58 0.49
N ASN A 415 17.21 -3.58 1.00
CA ASN A 415 16.04 -3.03 0.35
C ASN A 415 15.51 -1.87 1.19
N ALA A 416 15.46 -0.67 0.57
CA ALA A 416 14.84 0.50 1.17
C ALA A 416 13.32 0.36 1.18
N GLY A 417 12.70 0.73 2.28
CA GLY A 417 11.26 0.90 2.37
C GLY A 417 10.81 2.27 1.87
N GLU A 418 9.51 2.47 1.80
CA GLU A 418 8.88 3.75 1.48
C GLU A 418 9.35 4.84 2.46
N PRO A 419 9.89 5.97 1.98
CA PRO A 419 10.37 7.04 2.85
C PRO A 419 9.21 7.79 3.51
N VAL A 420 9.41 8.22 4.74
CA VAL A 420 8.49 9.09 5.46
C VAL A 420 9.23 10.35 5.88
N TYR A 421 8.75 11.50 5.45
CA TYR A 421 9.30 12.79 5.86
C TYR A 421 8.86 13.12 7.29
N VAL A 422 9.82 13.40 8.14
CA VAL A 422 9.58 13.85 9.51
C VAL A 422 10.15 15.26 9.67
N PRO A 423 9.28 16.28 9.90
CA PRO A 423 9.77 17.63 10.10
C PRO A 423 10.56 17.75 11.41
N ASN A 424 11.68 18.46 11.36
CA ASN A 424 12.38 18.82 12.57
C ASN A 424 11.59 19.94 13.29
N PRO A 425 11.09 19.73 14.52
CA PRO A 425 10.29 20.75 15.22
C PRO A 425 11.08 22.01 15.56
N ASP A 426 12.43 21.95 15.57
CA ASP A 426 13.32 23.07 15.87
C ASP A 426 13.74 23.84 14.60
N SER A 427 13.32 23.42 13.41
CA SER A 427 13.56 24.12 12.14
C SER A 427 12.32 24.91 11.73
N GLU A 428 12.53 26.19 11.32
CA GLU A 428 11.48 27.03 10.73
C GLU A 428 10.99 26.49 9.36
#